data_81728106aa5046fad1b3baeb41982b62
#
_entry.id   81728106aa5046fad1b3baeb41982b62
#
_cell.length_a   1.000
_cell.length_b   1.000
_cell.length_c   1.000
_cell.angle_alpha   90.00
_cell.angle_beta   90.00
_cell.angle_gamma   90.00
#
_symmetry.space_group_name_H-M   'P 1'
#
loop_
_entity.id
_entity.type
_entity.pdbx_description
1 polymer ?
#
loop_
_entity_poly.entity_id
_entity_poly.type
_entity_poly.pdbx_seq_one_letter_code
_entity_poly.pdbx_strand_id
1 'polypeptide(L)'
;MRKLLCAVLLVALFAASASAWTVGTLSRMNATEEEYSDRNPLAYASGAEGLIQSIVLGDGLSGEGKPSFKFYDSLTMMQMALNRGEVDVIITPDFVGEYMLRNNPDCSLRVFVLLKRPITLALGFLEEKAELCKRFNEALKTLTENGMTSHLARYYIAGPEAQNPKPVSIEKFEGAETVNILVTGDIPPLDYVDAGGMPAGYNTALLAEIGRLLHVNINLVSGEAGARAAALKSGRVDAVLWVEVMPEGEAQFDKPEGVVVTMPYYGWNKVFMISMKKK
;
A
#
# COMPACT_ATOMS: atom_id res chain seq x y z
N MET A 1 6.58 10.61 -75.33
CA MET A 1 5.93 9.75 -74.32
C MET A 1 6.75 9.84 -73.04
N ARG A 2 6.38 10.74 -72.14
CA ARG A 2 7.04 10.92 -70.86
C ARG A 2 6.16 10.25 -69.78
N LYS A 3 6.68 9.20 -69.18
CA LYS A 3 6.05 8.53 -68.06
C LYS A 3 6.27 9.38 -66.80
N LEU A 4 5.20 9.96 -66.24
CA LEU A 4 5.17 10.55 -64.91
C LEU A 4 5.19 9.41 -63.90
N LEU A 5 6.28 9.29 -63.15
CA LEU A 5 6.31 8.50 -61.89
C LEU A 5 5.72 9.35 -60.78
N CYS A 6 4.51 9.02 -60.34
CA CYS A 6 3.99 9.50 -59.08
C CYS A 6 4.67 8.72 -57.91
N ALA A 7 5.62 9.36 -57.26
CA ALA A 7 6.12 8.86 -55.98
C ALA A 7 5.09 9.25 -54.90
N VAL A 8 4.36 8.26 -54.44
CA VAL A 8 3.52 8.41 -53.22
C VAL A 8 4.45 8.33 -52.02
N LEU A 9 4.74 9.48 -51.44
CA LEU A 9 5.43 9.56 -50.16
C LEU A 9 4.43 9.11 -49.09
N LEU A 10 4.57 7.87 -48.63
CA LEU A 10 3.92 7.40 -47.41
C LEU A 10 4.64 8.08 -46.23
N VAL A 11 4.12 9.21 -45.76
CA VAL A 11 4.51 9.78 -44.49
C VAL A 11 3.84 8.89 -43.40
N ALA A 12 4.60 7.90 -42.92
CA ALA A 12 4.25 7.23 -41.70
C ALA A 12 4.36 8.27 -40.56
N LEU A 13 3.23 8.85 -40.20
CA LEU A 13 3.08 9.54 -38.96
C LEU A 13 3.25 8.50 -37.85
N PHE A 14 4.47 8.33 -37.37
CA PHE A 14 4.70 7.83 -36.04
C PHE A 14 4.14 8.91 -35.10
N ALA A 15 2.89 8.78 -34.72
CA ALA A 15 2.42 9.38 -33.50
C ALA A 15 3.28 8.74 -32.40
N ALA A 16 4.34 9.42 -32.00
CA ALA A 16 4.99 9.15 -30.73
C ALA A 16 3.87 9.38 -29.70
N SER A 17 3.22 8.30 -29.27
CA SER A 17 2.37 8.32 -28.09
C SER A 17 3.28 8.88 -27.00
N ALA A 18 2.98 10.09 -26.53
CA ALA A 18 3.62 10.61 -25.33
C ALA A 18 3.53 9.50 -24.29
N SER A 19 4.66 8.91 -23.95
CA SER A 19 4.71 7.78 -23.04
C SER A 19 4.22 8.30 -21.69
N ALA A 20 2.97 7.97 -21.35
CA ALA A 20 2.45 8.26 -20.04
C ALA A 20 3.40 7.59 -19.03
N TRP A 21 3.89 8.34 -18.07
CA TRP A 21 4.73 7.80 -17.02
C TRP A 21 3.94 6.79 -16.18
N THR A 22 4.63 5.76 -15.70
CA THR A 22 4.00 4.61 -15.03
C THR A 22 4.33 4.61 -13.55
N VAL A 23 3.28 4.48 -12.74
CA VAL A 23 3.36 4.49 -11.28
C VAL A 23 3.00 3.13 -10.72
N GLY A 24 3.93 2.51 -10.00
CA GLY A 24 3.65 1.30 -9.23
C GLY A 24 2.99 1.62 -7.89
N THR A 25 1.96 0.88 -7.52
CA THR A 25 1.30 0.92 -6.21
C THR A 25 0.81 -0.48 -5.82
N LEU A 26 0.48 -0.68 -4.54
CA LEU A 26 -0.10 -1.95 -4.09
C LEU A 26 -1.53 -2.12 -4.60
N SER A 27 -1.91 -3.36 -4.89
CA SER A 27 -3.24 -3.75 -5.37
C SER A 27 -4.36 -3.30 -4.43
N ARG A 28 -5.46 -2.85 -5.02
CA ARG A 28 -6.66 -2.36 -4.33
C ARG A 28 -7.78 -3.41 -4.37
N MET A 29 -8.64 -3.43 -3.35
CA MET A 29 -9.75 -4.37 -3.28
C MET A 29 -10.98 -3.93 -4.08
N ASN A 30 -11.12 -2.63 -4.34
CA ASN A 30 -12.33 -2.01 -4.89
C ASN A 30 -12.05 -1.11 -6.09
N ALA A 31 -10.99 -1.36 -6.83
CA ALA A 31 -10.67 -0.64 -8.05
C ALA A 31 -9.77 -1.48 -8.96
N THR A 32 -9.98 -1.33 -10.27
CA THR A 32 -9.02 -1.73 -11.30
C THR A 32 -7.93 -0.68 -11.44
N GLU A 33 -6.84 -1.01 -12.16
CA GLU A 33 -5.77 -0.03 -12.47
C GLU A 33 -6.31 1.18 -13.25
N GLU A 34 -7.26 0.96 -14.16
CA GLU A 34 -7.90 2.00 -14.96
C GLU A 34 -8.74 2.93 -14.08
N GLU A 35 -9.65 2.38 -13.28
CA GLU A 35 -10.48 3.14 -12.35
C GLU A 35 -9.63 3.93 -11.34
N TYR A 36 -8.55 3.32 -10.84
CA TYR A 36 -7.63 3.99 -9.92
C TYR A 36 -6.88 5.12 -10.63
N SER A 37 -6.44 4.92 -11.88
CA SER A 37 -5.79 5.95 -12.69
C SER A 37 -6.71 7.13 -12.95
N ASP A 38 -7.99 6.87 -13.21
CA ASP A 38 -8.96 7.92 -13.52
C ASP A 38 -9.46 8.69 -12.29
N ARG A 39 -9.54 8.06 -11.13
CA ARG A 39 -10.17 8.61 -9.91
C ARG A 39 -9.19 8.99 -8.81
N ASN A 40 -7.91 8.64 -8.95
CA ASN A 40 -6.91 8.97 -7.93
C ASN A 40 -6.60 10.46 -7.94
N PRO A 41 -6.64 11.15 -6.77
CA PRO A 41 -6.28 12.57 -6.67
C PRO A 41 -4.87 12.91 -7.18
N LEU A 42 -3.95 11.95 -7.19
CA LEU A 42 -2.62 12.14 -7.78
C LEU A 42 -2.67 12.37 -9.29
N ALA A 43 -3.67 11.81 -9.97
CA ALA A 43 -3.90 12.02 -11.39
C ALA A 43 -4.42 13.44 -11.71
N TYR A 44 -4.97 14.13 -10.71
CA TYR A 44 -5.59 15.46 -10.86
C TYR A 44 -4.83 16.60 -10.18
N ALA A 45 -3.68 16.33 -9.57
CA ALA A 45 -2.85 17.36 -8.98
C ALA A 45 -2.24 18.25 -10.10
N SER A 46 -3.10 19.05 -10.74
CA SER A 46 -2.71 20.04 -11.74
C SER A 46 -1.68 21.00 -11.13
N GLY A 47 -0.49 21.03 -11.68
CA GLY A 47 0.67 21.73 -11.13
C GLY A 47 1.71 20.82 -10.50
N ALA A 48 1.34 19.66 -10.00
CA ALA A 48 2.30 18.62 -9.60
C ALA A 48 2.90 17.92 -10.83
N GLU A 49 2.16 17.81 -11.93
CA GLU A 49 2.62 17.15 -13.17
C GLU A 49 3.94 17.71 -13.66
N GLY A 50 4.05 19.03 -13.84
CA GLY A 50 5.30 19.66 -14.27
C GLY A 50 6.42 19.54 -13.24
N LEU A 51 6.09 19.65 -11.94
CA LEU A 51 7.05 19.51 -10.85
C LEU A 51 7.50 18.05 -10.72
N ILE A 52 6.58 17.10 -10.80
CA ILE A 52 6.86 15.67 -10.76
C ILE A 52 7.69 15.27 -11.98
N GLN A 53 7.33 15.72 -13.17
CA GLN A 53 8.11 15.51 -14.40
C GLN A 53 9.53 16.06 -14.27
N SER A 54 9.71 17.31 -13.85
CA SER A 54 11.04 17.92 -13.73
C SER A 54 11.89 17.28 -12.62
N ILE A 55 11.27 16.89 -11.51
CA ILE A 55 11.97 16.35 -10.34
C ILE A 55 12.30 14.86 -10.51
N VAL A 56 11.34 14.06 -11.00
CA VAL A 56 11.46 12.60 -11.07
C VAL A 56 12.14 12.16 -12.35
N LEU A 57 11.79 12.77 -13.44
CA LEU A 57 12.20 12.33 -14.77
C LEU A 57 13.43 13.09 -15.29
N GLY A 58 13.79 14.22 -14.65
CA GLY A 58 14.86 15.09 -15.12
C GLY A 58 14.56 15.66 -16.50
N ASP A 59 15.42 16.54 -17.01
CA ASP A 59 15.24 17.28 -18.28
C ASP A 59 15.14 16.44 -19.56
N GLY A 60 14.91 15.14 -19.46
CA GLY A 60 14.94 14.20 -20.60
C GLY A 60 13.69 13.37 -20.84
N LEU A 61 12.67 13.42 -19.97
CA LEU A 61 11.40 12.71 -20.17
C LEU A 61 10.27 13.72 -20.39
N SER A 62 9.97 13.98 -21.64
CA SER A 62 8.80 14.73 -22.09
C SER A 62 7.55 13.82 -22.05
N GLY A 63 7.09 13.46 -20.85
CA GLY A 63 5.82 12.75 -20.69
C GLY A 63 4.72 13.79 -20.46
N GLU A 64 4.12 14.32 -21.52
CA GLU A 64 2.84 15.00 -21.41
C GLU A 64 1.75 13.92 -21.28
N GLY A 65 1.13 13.81 -20.12
CA GLY A 65 0.01 12.89 -19.94
C GLY A 65 -0.26 12.50 -18.50
N LYS A 66 -1.48 12.03 -18.24
CA LYS A 66 -1.86 11.43 -16.96
C LYS A 66 -0.97 10.21 -16.67
N PRO A 67 -0.57 9.99 -15.39
CA PRO A 67 0.11 8.77 -15.02
C PRO A 67 -0.78 7.54 -15.25
N SER A 68 -0.20 6.45 -15.72
CA SER A 68 -0.85 5.14 -15.66
C SER A 68 -0.39 4.42 -14.40
N PHE A 69 -1.32 3.76 -13.70
CA PHE A 69 -0.99 2.97 -12.51
C PHE A 69 -0.87 1.49 -12.85
N LYS A 70 0.08 0.84 -12.21
CA LYS A 70 0.20 -0.62 -12.18
C LYS A 70 0.11 -1.12 -10.76
N PHE A 71 -0.69 -2.16 -10.56
CA PHE A 71 -0.89 -2.81 -9.28
C PHE A 71 0.13 -3.93 -9.05
N TYR A 72 0.61 -4.02 -7.84
CA TYR A 72 1.51 -5.08 -7.38
C TYR A 72 0.96 -5.70 -6.10
N ASP A 73 1.02 -7.00 -6.02
CA ASP A 73 0.50 -7.75 -4.88
C ASP A 73 1.44 -7.76 -3.66
N SER A 74 2.70 -7.34 -3.87
CA SER A 74 3.69 -7.22 -2.81
C SER A 74 4.62 -6.02 -3.00
N LEU A 75 5.15 -5.50 -1.90
CA LEU A 75 6.14 -4.43 -1.93
C LEU A 75 7.42 -4.88 -2.64
N THR A 76 7.83 -6.13 -2.43
CA THR A 76 9.01 -6.70 -3.08
C THR A 76 8.86 -6.71 -4.62
N MET A 77 7.71 -7.15 -5.13
CA MET A 77 7.45 -7.13 -6.59
C MET A 77 7.46 -5.71 -7.14
N MET A 78 6.85 -4.77 -6.42
CA MET A 78 6.81 -3.35 -6.80
C MET A 78 8.22 -2.74 -6.85
N GLN A 79 9.08 -3.04 -5.88
CA GLN A 79 10.50 -2.62 -5.87
C GLN A 79 11.28 -3.23 -7.04
N MET A 80 11.05 -4.52 -7.33
CA MET A 80 11.70 -5.19 -8.48
C MET A 80 11.30 -4.54 -9.81
N ALA A 81 10.02 -4.18 -9.97
CA ALA A 81 9.53 -3.49 -11.16
C ALA A 81 10.21 -2.10 -11.32
N LEU A 82 10.35 -1.34 -10.23
CA LEU A 82 11.10 -0.07 -10.23
C LEU A 82 12.57 -0.28 -10.64
N ASN A 83 13.23 -1.27 -10.07
CA ASN A 83 14.64 -1.56 -10.37
C ASN A 83 14.89 -2.00 -11.82
N ARG A 84 13.88 -2.65 -12.44
CA ARG A 84 13.92 -3.08 -13.85
C ARG A 84 13.46 -2.00 -14.83
N GLY A 85 12.95 -0.86 -14.34
CA GLY A 85 12.37 0.20 -15.17
C GLY A 85 11.02 -0.18 -15.80
N GLU A 86 10.32 -1.16 -15.24
CA GLU A 86 8.95 -1.53 -15.64
C GLU A 86 7.92 -0.49 -15.17
N VAL A 87 8.28 0.27 -14.13
CA VAL A 87 7.61 1.49 -13.68
C VAL A 87 8.64 2.59 -13.49
N ASP A 88 8.24 3.83 -13.74
CA ASP A 88 9.12 5.00 -13.60
C ASP A 88 9.30 5.39 -12.14
N VAL A 89 8.24 5.21 -11.36
CA VAL A 89 8.17 5.52 -9.93
C VAL A 89 7.27 4.52 -9.21
N ILE A 90 7.44 4.46 -7.89
CA ILE A 90 6.48 3.81 -7.00
C ILE A 90 5.96 4.81 -5.98
N ILE A 91 4.75 4.62 -5.51
CA ILE A 91 4.16 5.40 -4.42
C ILE A 91 3.95 4.53 -3.19
N THR A 92 4.31 5.06 -2.04
CA THR A 92 4.19 4.38 -0.74
C THR A 92 3.78 5.37 0.35
N PRO A 93 3.18 4.91 1.45
CA PRO A 93 3.16 5.69 2.68
C PRO A 93 4.58 6.09 3.11
N ASP A 94 4.71 7.25 3.75
CA ASP A 94 6.00 7.79 4.19
C ASP A 94 6.80 6.80 5.05
N PHE A 95 6.15 6.15 6.00
CA PHE A 95 6.81 5.20 6.90
C PHE A 95 7.37 3.95 6.18
N VAL A 96 6.71 3.48 5.10
CA VAL A 96 7.24 2.40 4.26
C VAL A 96 8.46 2.89 3.48
N GLY A 97 8.38 4.08 2.88
CA GLY A 97 9.49 4.69 2.16
C GLY A 97 10.70 4.97 3.08
N GLU A 98 10.46 5.45 4.29
CA GLU A 98 11.53 5.64 5.30
C GLU A 98 12.18 4.32 5.72
N TYR A 99 11.38 3.25 5.87
CA TYR A 99 11.92 1.91 6.13
C TYR A 99 12.82 1.44 4.97
N MET A 100 12.35 1.61 3.73
CA MET A 100 13.13 1.26 2.53
C MET A 100 14.48 1.97 2.50
N LEU A 101 14.51 3.28 2.77
CA LEU A 101 15.73 4.07 2.78
C LEU A 101 16.70 3.64 3.90
N ARG A 102 16.19 3.39 5.09
CA ARG A 102 17.01 2.96 6.23
C ARG A 102 17.70 1.63 6.00
N ASN A 103 17.00 0.70 5.36
CA ASN A 103 17.49 -0.66 5.13
C ASN A 103 18.26 -0.83 3.82
N ASN A 104 18.33 0.22 2.99
CA ASN A 104 19.07 0.23 1.75
C ASN A 104 19.88 1.53 1.60
N PRO A 105 20.86 1.79 2.49
CA PRO A 105 21.58 3.07 2.50
C PRO A 105 22.36 3.34 1.21
N ASP A 106 22.79 2.29 0.52
CA ASP A 106 23.50 2.38 -0.76
C ASP A 106 22.58 2.41 -1.97
N CYS A 107 21.25 2.43 -1.75
CA CYS A 107 20.31 2.39 -2.84
C CYS A 107 20.31 3.70 -3.64
N SER A 108 20.25 3.55 -4.96
CA SER A 108 20.13 4.67 -5.90
C SER A 108 18.69 5.21 -5.94
N LEU A 109 18.04 5.38 -4.78
CA LEU A 109 16.67 5.88 -4.70
C LEU A 109 16.63 7.40 -4.49
N ARG A 110 15.64 8.04 -5.12
CA ARG A 110 15.20 9.41 -4.82
C ARG A 110 13.82 9.35 -4.22
N VAL A 111 13.58 10.14 -3.19
CA VAL A 111 12.29 10.20 -2.51
C VAL A 111 11.75 11.61 -2.53
N PHE A 112 10.49 11.74 -2.87
CA PHE A 112 9.76 13.00 -2.91
C PHE A 112 8.48 12.88 -2.10
N VAL A 113 8.16 13.92 -1.33
CA VAL A 113 6.86 14.01 -0.66
C VAL A 113 5.83 14.48 -1.68
N LEU A 114 4.91 13.59 -2.03
CA LEU A 114 3.94 13.84 -3.09
C LEU A 114 2.68 14.52 -2.57
N LEU A 115 2.14 14.05 -1.46
CA LEU A 115 0.91 14.56 -0.87
C LEU A 115 1.04 14.73 0.63
N LYS A 116 0.28 15.71 1.16
CA LYS A 116 0.01 15.85 2.58
C LYS A 116 -1.50 15.76 2.76
N ARG A 117 -2.01 14.59 3.04
CA ARG A 117 -3.43 14.35 3.31
C ARG A 117 -3.58 13.20 4.31
N PRO A 118 -4.56 13.27 5.19
CA PRO A 118 -4.81 12.18 6.12
C PRO A 118 -5.32 10.95 5.35
N ILE A 119 -4.62 9.84 5.53
CA ILE A 119 -5.04 8.50 5.09
C ILE A 119 -4.96 7.62 6.31
N THR A 120 -5.93 6.74 6.48
CA THR A 120 -5.99 5.86 7.63
C THR A 120 -6.15 4.41 7.21
N LEU A 121 -5.66 3.50 8.05
CA LEU A 121 -5.79 2.06 7.88
C LEU A 121 -6.76 1.49 8.90
N ALA A 122 -7.65 0.62 8.41
CA ALA A 122 -8.58 -0.15 9.23
C ALA A 122 -8.48 -1.65 8.91
N LEU A 123 -9.05 -2.48 9.79
CA LEU A 123 -9.34 -3.87 9.46
C LEU A 123 -10.69 -3.94 8.75
N GLY A 124 -10.77 -4.77 7.71
CA GLY A 124 -12.01 -5.02 6.97
C GLY A 124 -12.59 -6.39 7.33
N PHE A 125 -13.90 -6.44 7.50
CA PHE A 125 -14.71 -7.64 7.77
C PHE A 125 -15.89 -7.68 6.81
N LEU A 126 -16.44 -8.85 6.51
CA LEU A 126 -17.74 -8.91 5.86
C LEU A 126 -18.85 -8.41 6.82
N GLU A 127 -19.93 -7.85 6.27
CA GLU A 127 -21.08 -7.37 7.06
C GLU A 127 -21.67 -8.46 7.95
N GLU A 128 -21.66 -9.73 7.53
CA GLU A 128 -22.05 -10.88 8.35
C GLU A 128 -21.19 -11.12 9.59
N LYS A 129 -19.98 -10.54 9.61
CA LYS A 129 -19.04 -10.53 10.73
C LYS A 129 -19.03 -9.19 11.51
N ALA A 130 -20.08 -8.37 11.36
CA ALA A 130 -20.14 -7.03 11.98
C ALA A 130 -19.99 -7.08 13.51
N GLU A 131 -20.47 -8.13 14.17
CA GLU A 131 -20.28 -8.28 15.63
C GLU A 131 -18.82 -8.54 16.01
N LEU A 132 -18.10 -9.32 15.20
CA LEU A 132 -16.65 -9.49 15.38
C LEU A 132 -15.90 -8.16 15.13
N CYS A 133 -16.27 -7.43 14.09
CA CYS A 133 -15.75 -6.09 13.81
C CYS A 133 -15.95 -5.15 15.01
N LYS A 134 -17.12 -5.17 15.64
CA LYS A 134 -17.44 -4.37 16.84
C LYS A 134 -16.55 -4.75 18.02
N ARG A 135 -16.34 -6.04 18.29
CA ARG A 135 -15.41 -6.51 19.34
C ARG A 135 -13.99 -6.00 19.09
N PHE A 136 -13.51 -6.03 17.83
CA PHE A 136 -12.22 -5.49 17.46
C PHE A 136 -12.16 -3.96 17.66
N ASN A 137 -13.24 -3.24 17.36
CA ASN A 137 -13.34 -1.79 17.65
C ASN A 137 -13.20 -1.48 19.14
N GLU A 138 -13.86 -2.23 20.00
CA GLU A 138 -13.78 -2.05 21.45
C GLU A 138 -12.36 -2.30 21.95
N ALA A 139 -11.69 -3.34 21.43
CA ALA A 139 -10.29 -3.60 21.75
C ALA A 139 -9.36 -2.48 21.27
N LEU A 140 -9.52 -2.04 20.01
CA LEU A 140 -8.75 -0.91 19.45
C LEU A 140 -8.94 0.37 20.25
N LYS A 141 -10.17 0.67 20.64
CA LYS A 141 -10.47 1.82 21.49
C LYS A 141 -9.71 1.73 22.81
N THR A 142 -9.78 0.60 23.50
CA THR A 142 -9.05 0.36 24.75
C THR A 142 -7.54 0.53 24.57
N LEU A 143 -6.96 -0.04 23.51
CA LEU A 143 -5.52 0.06 23.21
C LEU A 143 -5.09 1.49 22.83
N THR A 144 -5.99 2.27 22.26
CA THR A 144 -5.74 3.67 21.94
C THR A 144 -5.81 4.55 23.20
N GLU A 145 -6.83 4.35 24.02
CA GLU A 145 -7.04 5.13 25.26
C GLU A 145 -5.93 4.88 26.28
N ASN A 146 -5.40 3.65 26.37
CA ASN A 146 -4.29 3.33 27.28
C ASN A 146 -2.90 3.63 26.69
N GLY A 147 -2.83 4.16 25.45
CA GLY A 147 -1.60 4.55 24.78
C GLY A 147 -0.80 3.41 24.12
N MET A 148 -1.32 2.17 24.11
CA MET A 148 -0.62 1.02 23.54
C MET A 148 -0.40 1.19 22.03
N THR A 149 -1.40 1.66 21.27
CA THR A 149 -1.24 1.92 19.84
C THR A 149 -0.09 2.88 19.54
N SER A 150 0.03 3.97 20.32
CA SER A 150 1.11 4.95 20.21
C SER A 150 2.46 4.37 20.62
N HIS A 151 2.49 3.50 21.63
CA HIS A 151 3.70 2.79 22.04
C HIS A 151 4.19 1.86 20.92
N LEU A 152 3.31 1.04 20.35
CA LEU A 152 3.64 0.15 19.25
C LEU A 152 4.10 0.91 18.00
N ALA A 153 3.45 2.03 17.66
CA ALA A 153 3.85 2.87 16.53
C ALA A 153 5.29 3.42 16.71
N ARG A 154 5.62 3.89 17.91
CA ARG A 154 7.01 4.33 18.21
C ARG A 154 7.99 3.16 18.13
N TYR A 155 7.63 2.00 18.69
CA TYR A 155 8.52 0.85 18.74
C TYR A 155 8.81 0.25 17.35
N TYR A 156 7.79 0.12 16.50
CA TYR A 156 7.93 -0.56 15.21
C TYR A 156 8.13 0.39 14.03
N ILE A 157 7.66 1.64 14.10
CA ILE A 157 7.63 2.53 12.92
C ILE A 157 8.60 3.70 13.06
N ALA A 158 8.49 4.51 14.10
CA ALA A 158 9.09 5.85 14.13
C ALA A 158 10.19 6.04 15.19
N GLY A 159 10.36 5.14 16.15
CA GLY A 159 11.32 5.28 17.25
C GLY A 159 12.69 4.69 16.94
N PRO A 160 13.66 4.86 17.86
CA PRO A 160 14.97 4.27 17.75
C PRO A 160 14.95 2.74 17.67
N GLU A 161 13.99 2.09 18.35
CA GLU A 161 13.79 0.65 18.37
C GLU A 161 13.33 0.11 17.02
N ALA A 162 12.72 0.94 16.19
CA ALA A 162 12.24 0.57 14.86
C ALA A 162 13.37 0.17 13.89
N GLN A 163 14.62 0.40 14.25
CA GLN A 163 15.78 -0.06 13.48
C GLN A 163 16.02 -1.56 13.60
N ASN A 164 15.66 -2.15 14.75
CA ASN A 164 15.82 -3.60 14.99
C ASN A 164 14.75 -4.07 15.99
N PRO A 165 13.45 -4.06 15.61
CA PRO A 165 12.38 -4.46 16.49
C PRO A 165 12.43 -5.96 16.75
N LYS A 166 12.03 -6.37 17.96
CA LYS A 166 11.93 -7.79 18.30
C LYS A 166 10.77 -8.45 17.56
N PRO A 167 10.90 -9.75 17.20
CA PRO A 167 9.78 -10.53 16.70
C PRO A 167 8.58 -10.51 17.65
N VAL A 168 7.39 -10.65 17.09
CA VAL A 168 6.15 -10.67 17.86
C VAL A 168 5.79 -12.09 18.24
N SER A 169 5.51 -12.32 19.54
CA SER A 169 4.91 -13.54 20.01
C SER A 169 3.39 -13.38 20.12
N ILE A 170 2.64 -14.18 19.37
CA ILE A 170 1.18 -14.24 19.45
C ILE A 170 0.81 -15.34 20.43
N GLU A 171 0.16 -14.97 21.53
CA GLU A 171 -0.29 -15.89 22.56
C GLU A 171 -1.39 -16.80 22.01
N LYS A 172 -1.43 -18.05 22.49
CA LYS A 172 -2.46 -19.03 22.17
C LYS A 172 -3.25 -19.38 23.44
N PHE A 173 -4.57 -19.36 23.32
CA PHE A 173 -5.50 -19.66 24.40
C PHE A 173 -6.23 -20.96 24.10
N GLU A 174 -6.10 -21.96 24.97
CA GLU A 174 -6.73 -23.26 24.80
C GLU A 174 -8.26 -23.13 24.78
N GLY A 175 -8.90 -23.73 23.78
CA GLY A 175 -10.36 -23.71 23.63
C GLY A 175 -10.95 -22.38 23.18
N ALA A 176 -10.15 -21.33 22.98
CA ALA A 176 -10.64 -20.04 22.52
C ALA A 176 -10.95 -20.03 21.01
N GLU A 177 -11.87 -19.13 20.65
CA GLU A 177 -12.18 -18.82 19.23
C GLU A 177 -10.91 -18.49 18.46
N THR A 178 -10.81 -18.94 17.21
CA THR A 178 -9.71 -18.56 16.32
C THR A 178 -10.23 -17.59 15.27
N VAL A 179 -9.53 -16.43 15.13
CA VAL A 179 -9.79 -15.42 14.12
C VAL A 179 -8.67 -15.46 13.07
N ASN A 180 -9.04 -15.75 11.85
CA ASN A 180 -8.12 -15.83 10.71
C ASN A 180 -8.00 -14.45 10.06
N ILE A 181 -6.78 -13.90 10.00
CA ILE A 181 -6.55 -12.56 9.46
C ILE A 181 -5.52 -12.63 8.34
N LEU A 182 -5.88 -12.13 7.15
CA LEU A 182 -4.97 -12.08 6.03
C LEU A 182 -3.94 -10.97 6.23
N VAL A 183 -2.67 -11.36 6.08
CA VAL A 183 -1.50 -10.48 6.09
C VAL A 183 -0.69 -10.70 4.81
N THR A 184 -0.05 -9.66 4.31
CA THR A 184 0.83 -9.80 3.13
C THR A 184 2.20 -10.35 3.51
N GLY A 185 2.68 -10.00 4.72
CA GLY A 185 3.95 -10.49 5.25
C GLY A 185 5.20 -9.88 4.60
N ASP A 186 5.05 -8.85 3.78
CA ASP A 186 6.17 -8.17 3.11
C ASP A 186 6.04 -6.64 3.05
N ILE A 187 5.23 -6.03 3.92
CA ILE A 187 5.06 -4.57 3.99
C ILE A 187 5.64 -4.01 5.29
N PRO A 188 6.97 -4.02 5.43
CA PRO A 188 7.60 -3.43 6.59
C PRO A 188 7.42 -1.90 6.60
N PRO A 189 7.33 -1.29 7.78
CA PRO A 189 7.42 -1.89 9.11
C PRO A 189 6.08 -2.36 9.70
N LEU A 190 5.02 -2.47 8.89
CA LEU A 190 3.69 -2.83 9.38
C LEU A 190 3.48 -4.34 9.56
N ASP A 191 3.61 -5.13 8.51
CA ASP A 191 3.60 -6.58 8.61
C ASP A 191 4.67 -7.18 7.69
N TYR A 192 5.52 -8.00 8.24
CA TYR A 192 6.58 -8.68 7.50
C TYR A 192 7.04 -9.94 8.23
N VAL A 193 7.77 -10.77 7.53
CA VAL A 193 8.45 -11.93 8.10
C VAL A 193 9.92 -11.56 8.28
N ASP A 194 10.43 -11.74 9.50
CA ASP A 194 11.83 -11.45 9.79
C ASP A 194 12.79 -12.50 9.21
N ALA A 195 14.09 -12.28 9.37
CA ALA A 195 15.11 -13.21 8.89
C ALA A 195 15.04 -14.60 9.55
N GLY A 196 14.40 -14.72 10.70
CA GLY A 196 14.14 -15.99 11.41
C GLY A 196 12.86 -16.70 10.96
N GLY A 197 12.11 -16.12 10.02
CA GLY A 197 10.83 -16.66 9.56
C GLY A 197 9.65 -16.35 10.51
N MET A 198 9.83 -15.42 11.45
CA MET A 198 8.80 -15.06 12.42
C MET A 198 8.00 -13.83 11.98
N PRO A 199 6.67 -13.81 12.21
CA PRO A 199 5.86 -12.62 11.98
C PRO A 199 6.36 -11.44 12.81
N ALA A 200 6.46 -10.27 12.20
CA ALA A 200 6.97 -9.06 12.82
C ALA A 200 6.21 -7.82 12.33
N GLY A 201 6.46 -6.70 12.97
CA GLY A 201 5.91 -5.40 12.59
C GLY A 201 4.74 -4.95 13.45
N TYR A 202 4.36 -3.69 13.20
CA TYR A 202 3.32 -2.99 13.95
C TYR A 202 1.97 -3.72 13.96
N ASN A 203 1.51 -4.17 12.78
CA ASN A 203 0.22 -4.85 12.63
C ASN A 203 0.20 -6.18 13.39
N THR A 204 1.27 -6.96 13.29
CA THR A 204 1.39 -8.24 14.01
C THR A 204 1.34 -8.01 15.52
N ALA A 205 2.06 -6.98 16.01
CA ALA A 205 2.05 -6.64 17.44
C ALA A 205 0.68 -6.14 17.91
N LEU A 206 0.01 -5.31 17.11
CA LEU A 206 -1.34 -4.83 17.40
C LEU A 206 -2.34 -5.98 17.49
N LEU A 207 -2.28 -6.92 16.53
CA LEU A 207 -3.15 -8.09 16.53
C LEU A 207 -2.89 -9.01 17.73
N ALA A 208 -1.64 -9.15 18.17
CA ALA A 208 -1.31 -9.90 19.39
C ALA A 208 -1.97 -9.25 20.63
N GLU A 209 -1.93 -7.93 20.74
CA GLU A 209 -2.59 -7.19 21.84
C GLU A 209 -4.13 -7.30 21.80
N ILE A 210 -4.72 -7.22 20.58
CA ILE A 210 -6.16 -7.43 20.39
C ILE A 210 -6.54 -8.86 20.78
N GLY A 211 -5.79 -9.87 20.34
CA GLY A 211 -6.03 -11.26 20.67
C GLY A 211 -6.02 -11.51 22.17
N ARG A 212 -5.07 -10.90 22.89
CA ARG A 212 -4.96 -10.95 24.35
C ARG A 212 -6.16 -10.30 25.05
N LEU A 213 -6.57 -9.11 24.61
CA LEU A 213 -7.72 -8.40 25.19
C LEU A 213 -9.04 -9.13 24.96
N LEU A 214 -9.25 -9.68 23.79
CA LEU A 214 -10.48 -10.39 23.43
C LEU A 214 -10.48 -11.87 23.85
N HIS A 215 -9.33 -12.37 24.32
CA HIS A 215 -9.11 -13.78 24.63
C HIS A 215 -9.45 -14.68 23.43
N VAL A 216 -8.90 -14.33 22.26
CA VAL A 216 -9.06 -15.09 21.00
C VAL A 216 -7.71 -15.45 20.41
N ASN A 217 -7.66 -16.56 19.70
CA ASN A 217 -6.49 -16.96 18.95
C ASN A 217 -6.40 -16.17 17.65
N ILE A 218 -5.38 -15.38 17.47
CA ILE A 218 -5.08 -14.76 16.17
C ILE A 218 -4.29 -15.73 15.31
N ASN A 219 -4.81 -16.04 14.12
CA ASN A 219 -4.15 -16.84 13.11
C ASN A 219 -3.85 -15.98 11.88
N LEU A 220 -2.56 -15.75 11.60
CA LEU A 220 -2.11 -14.98 10.44
C LEU A 220 -2.11 -15.88 9.21
N VAL A 221 -2.89 -15.50 8.21
CA VAL A 221 -2.99 -16.21 6.93
C VAL A 221 -2.28 -15.38 5.86
N SER A 222 -1.19 -15.91 5.32
CA SER A 222 -0.46 -15.23 4.25
C SER A 222 -1.29 -15.18 2.96
N GLY A 223 -1.25 -14.02 2.29
CA GLY A 223 -1.93 -13.81 1.02
C GLY A 223 -1.49 -12.53 0.32
N GLU A 224 -1.85 -12.42 -0.94
CA GLU A 224 -1.52 -11.28 -1.80
C GLU A 224 -2.46 -10.10 -1.56
N ALA A 225 -1.99 -8.88 -1.78
CA ALA A 225 -2.77 -7.67 -1.57
C ALA A 225 -4.07 -7.66 -2.41
N GLY A 226 -4.01 -8.08 -3.68
CA GLY A 226 -5.18 -8.17 -4.56
C GLY A 226 -6.15 -9.29 -4.20
N ALA A 227 -5.71 -10.31 -3.46
CA ALA A 227 -6.56 -11.44 -3.07
C ALA A 227 -7.43 -11.17 -1.84
N ARG A 228 -7.27 -10.04 -1.15
CA ARG A 228 -7.96 -9.72 0.13
C ARG A 228 -9.48 -9.83 0.03
N ALA A 229 -10.09 -9.24 -0.98
CA ALA A 229 -11.55 -9.28 -1.17
C ALA A 229 -12.07 -10.71 -1.41
N ALA A 230 -11.37 -11.50 -2.22
CA ALA A 230 -11.73 -12.89 -2.50
C ALA A 230 -11.56 -13.77 -1.26
N ALA A 231 -10.52 -13.56 -0.47
CA ALA A 231 -10.28 -14.29 0.77
C ALA A 231 -11.38 -14.06 1.82
N LEU A 232 -11.87 -12.81 1.94
CA LEU A 232 -13.04 -12.49 2.77
C LEU A 232 -14.30 -13.21 2.26
N LYS A 233 -14.63 -12.99 0.98
CA LYS A 233 -15.87 -13.54 0.38
C LYS A 233 -15.94 -15.08 0.41
N SER A 234 -14.80 -15.75 0.32
CA SER A 234 -14.74 -17.23 0.40
C SER A 234 -14.75 -17.77 1.83
N GLY A 235 -14.70 -16.90 2.85
CA GLY A 235 -14.58 -17.33 4.25
C GLY A 235 -13.22 -17.93 4.61
N ARG A 236 -12.22 -17.79 3.74
CA ARG A 236 -10.84 -18.24 4.03
C ARG A 236 -10.26 -17.46 5.22
N VAL A 237 -10.64 -16.21 5.37
CA VAL A 237 -10.27 -15.34 6.49
C VAL A 237 -11.50 -14.61 7.04
N ASP A 238 -11.42 -14.23 8.31
CA ASP A 238 -12.46 -13.47 8.99
C ASP A 238 -12.25 -11.96 8.81
N ALA A 239 -11.00 -11.55 8.65
CA ALA A 239 -10.62 -10.15 8.46
C ALA A 239 -9.42 -9.98 7.54
N VAL A 240 -9.28 -8.77 6.99
CA VAL A 240 -8.10 -8.35 6.23
C VAL A 240 -7.54 -7.06 6.83
N LEU A 241 -6.22 -6.93 6.77
CA LEU A 241 -5.50 -5.69 7.07
C LEU A 241 -5.43 -4.75 5.86
N TRP A 242 -4.94 -3.55 6.07
CA TRP A 242 -4.62 -2.60 5.00
C TRP A 242 -5.83 -2.06 4.23
N VAL A 243 -7.00 -1.98 4.86
CA VAL A 243 -8.10 -1.25 4.24
C VAL A 243 -7.83 0.24 4.39
N GLU A 244 -7.42 0.88 3.30
CA GLU A 244 -7.28 2.33 3.27
C GLU A 244 -8.65 2.98 3.33
N VAL A 245 -8.88 3.79 4.37
CA VAL A 245 -10.10 4.57 4.52
C VAL A 245 -9.79 6.02 4.15
N MET A 246 -10.41 6.44 3.06
CA MET A 246 -10.26 7.80 2.55
C MET A 246 -11.24 8.75 3.26
N PRO A 247 -10.95 10.06 3.30
CA PRO A 247 -11.88 11.06 3.82
C PRO A 247 -13.26 10.95 3.18
N GLU A 248 -14.28 11.39 3.91
CA GLU A 248 -15.66 11.40 3.42
C GLU A 248 -15.78 12.19 2.10
N GLY A 249 -16.55 11.65 1.16
CA GLY A 249 -16.73 12.24 -0.17
C GLY A 249 -15.66 11.85 -1.19
N GLU A 250 -14.61 11.12 -0.80
CA GLU A 250 -13.59 10.63 -1.70
C GLU A 250 -13.79 9.16 -2.09
N ALA A 251 -13.18 8.75 -3.22
CA ALA A 251 -13.27 7.38 -3.71
C ALA A 251 -12.61 6.39 -2.73
N GLN A 252 -13.34 5.36 -2.34
CA GLN A 252 -12.88 4.29 -1.44
C GLN A 252 -12.35 3.12 -2.28
N PHE A 253 -11.05 3.11 -2.55
CA PHE A 253 -10.43 2.10 -3.42
C PHE A 253 -10.22 0.74 -2.73
N ASP A 254 -10.21 0.71 -1.41
CA ASP A 254 -9.97 -0.50 -0.62
C ASP A 254 -11.17 -0.98 0.20
N LYS A 255 -12.32 -0.33 0.09
CA LYS A 255 -13.54 -0.72 0.80
C LYS A 255 -14.63 -1.15 -0.20
N PRO A 256 -14.69 -2.43 -0.58
CA PRO A 256 -15.75 -2.94 -1.44
C PRO A 256 -17.09 -2.96 -0.72
N GLU A 257 -18.17 -3.07 -1.50
CA GLU A 257 -19.53 -3.27 -0.98
C GLU A 257 -19.60 -4.55 -0.14
N GLY A 258 -20.39 -4.52 0.93
CA GLY A 258 -20.51 -5.63 1.89
C GLY A 258 -19.34 -5.78 2.84
N VAL A 259 -18.39 -4.82 2.86
CA VAL A 259 -17.30 -4.76 3.83
C VAL A 259 -17.53 -3.64 4.84
N VAL A 260 -17.55 -4.02 6.11
CA VAL A 260 -17.50 -3.10 7.26
C VAL A 260 -16.05 -2.97 7.72
N VAL A 261 -15.69 -1.82 8.27
CA VAL A 261 -14.33 -1.55 8.74
C VAL A 261 -14.33 -1.14 10.20
N THR A 262 -13.22 -1.43 10.87
CA THR A 262 -12.99 -0.93 12.23
C THR A 262 -12.75 0.59 12.22
N MET A 263 -12.69 1.20 13.40
CA MET A 263 -12.00 2.47 13.55
C MET A 263 -10.56 2.35 13.04
N PRO A 264 -9.95 3.44 12.57
CA PRO A 264 -8.57 3.40 12.13
C PRO A 264 -7.62 2.94 13.24
N TYR A 265 -6.74 2.00 12.90
CA TYR A 265 -5.70 1.54 13.81
C TYR A 265 -4.36 2.26 13.59
N TYR A 266 -4.17 2.84 12.42
CA TYR A 266 -3.00 3.65 12.07
C TYR A 266 -3.38 4.71 11.05
N GLY A 267 -2.63 5.82 11.02
CA GLY A 267 -2.85 6.88 10.06
C GLY A 267 -1.54 7.61 9.74
N TRP A 268 -1.47 8.16 8.52
CA TRP A 268 -0.36 8.99 8.06
C TRP A 268 -0.89 10.15 7.21
N ASN A 269 -0.03 11.10 6.92
CA ASN A 269 -0.41 12.29 6.17
C ASN A 269 0.53 12.62 5.01
N LYS A 270 1.50 11.76 4.73
CA LYS A 270 2.45 11.94 3.64
C LYS A 270 2.51 10.71 2.76
N VAL A 271 2.49 10.92 1.47
CA VAL A 271 2.73 9.87 0.46
C VAL A 271 4.07 10.17 -0.19
N PHE A 272 4.95 9.20 -0.19
CA PHE A 272 6.24 9.26 -0.84
C PHE A 272 6.15 8.70 -2.27
N MET A 273 6.77 9.43 -3.18
CA MET A 273 7.10 8.94 -4.51
C MET A 273 8.59 8.60 -4.55
N ILE A 274 8.89 7.41 -5.01
CA ILE A 274 10.25 6.88 -5.05
C ILE A 274 10.61 6.54 -6.49
N SER A 275 11.74 7.07 -6.96
CA SER A 275 12.32 6.75 -8.27
C SER A 275 13.76 6.30 -8.12
N MET A 276 14.29 5.66 -9.17
CA MET A 276 15.73 5.38 -9.25
C MET A 276 16.50 6.67 -9.56
N LYS A 277 17.69 6.86 -8.94
CA LYS A 277 18.64 7.89 -9.40
C LYS A 277 19.11 7.50 -10.80
N LYS A 278 19.01 8.42 -11.75
CA LYS A 278 19.70 8.23 -13.03
C LYS A 278 21.21 8.22 -12.79
N LYS A 279 21.90 7.25 -13.36
CA LYS A 279 23.37 7.20 -13.37
C LYS A 279 23.92 8.31 -14.24
#